data_fa8eb0ff7bfd14d4d82c81aead192ace
#
_entry.id   fa8eb0ff7bfd14d4d82c81aead192ace
#
_cell.length_a   1.000
_cell.length_b   1.000
_cell.length_c   1.000
_cell.angle_alpha   90.00
_cell.angle_beta   90.00
_cell.angle_gamma   90.00
#
_symmetry.space_group_name_H-M   'P 1'
#
loop_
_entity.id
_entity.type
_entity.pdbx_description
1 polymer ?
#
loop_
_entity_poly.entity_id
_entity_poly.type
_entity_poly.pdbx_seq_one_letter_code
_entity_poly.pdbx_strand_id
1 'polypeptide(L)'
;MEIKKENMEWLAEAMHYVKSKVNENLPKYSTVFPTSSSENLIYGEMGNKDWTEGFWTGILWLLYEDTNEKKYLSALETLLRTFQERLDQNIGLNTHDIGFLYSLSTLAGYKITGNEKALELSVRAADRLMERYSEKAQIIQAWGNLEDPKEKGRMIIDCLMNLSLLYNISEITGEKKYKEAAEHHAKQAQKYLVREDYSTYHTYYMNVDTGEPIKGVTAQGYSDNSHGREDRHGAFMDLRSAVHIRGFLHVGFWN
;
A
#
# COMPACT_ATOMS: atom_id res chain seq x y z
N MET A 1 -19.03 -2.87 20.97
CA MET A 1 -17.90 -3.35 21.81
C MET A 1 -17.43 -2.14 22.61
N GLU A 2 -17.73 -2.09 23.91
CA GLU A 2 -17.31 -0.98 24.76
C GLU A 2 -15.77 -1.00 24.93
N ILE A 3 -15.11 0.08 24.49
CA ILE A 3 -13.67 0.23 24.70
C ILE A 3 -13.49 0.58 26.18
N LYS A 4 -12.71 -0.21 26.92
CA LYS A 4 -12.43 0.06 28.34
C LYS A 4 -11.74 1.42 28.49
N LYS A 5 -12.04 2.16 29.56
CA LYS A 5 -11.48 3.49 29.83
C LYS A 5 -9.94 3.50 29.81
N GLU A 6 -9.30 2.47 30.36
CA GLU A 6 -7.84 2.27 30.34
C GLU A 6 -7.26 2.22 28.91
N ASN A 7 -7.98 1.60 27.96
CA ASN A 7 -7.57 1.56 26.56
C ASN A 7 -7.66 2.94 25.88
N MET A 8 -8.59 3.79 26.33
CA MET A 8 -8.73 5.16 25.80
C MET A 8 -7.60 6.07 26.29
N GLU A 9 -7.18 5.93 27.55
CA GLU A 9 -6.07 6.69 28.12
C GLU A 9 -4.74 6.33 27.42
N TRP A 10 -4.46 5.02 27.27
CA TRP A 10 -3.28 4.56 26.52
C TRP A 10 -3.28 5.04 25.06
N LEU A 11 -4.43 5.01 24.38
CA LEU A 11 -4.54 5.47 23.00
C LEU A 11 -4.26 6.98 22.89
N ALA A 12 -4.76 7.78 23.85
CA ALA A 12 -4.50 9.22 23.89
C ALA A 12 -3.01 9.53 24.10
N GLU A 13 -2.33 8.79 24.99
CA GLU A 13 -0.88 8.92 25.19
C GLU A 13 -0.10 8.53 23.94
N ALA A 14 -0.45 7.43 23.29
CA ALA A 14 0.17 6.99 22.03
C ALA A 14 0.01 8.04 20.92
N MET A 15 -1.19 8.60 20.77
CA MET A 15 -1.44 9.66 19.78
C MET A 15 -0.65 10.95 20.11
N HIS A 16 -0.54 11.33 21.40
CA HIS A 16 0.30 12.45 21.80
C HIS A 16 1.76 12.24 21.43
N TYR A 17 2.30 11.04 21.70
CA TYR A 17 3.66 10.68 21.32
C TYR A 17 3.90 10.74 19.81
N VAL A 18 2.98 10.16 19.01
CA VAL A 18 3.05 10.20 17.54
C VAL A 18 3.06 11.64 17.03
N LYS A 19 2.14 12.48 17.51
CA LYS A 19 2.10 13.91 17.15
C LYS A 19 3.40 14.64 17.48
N SER A 20 3.97 14.39 18.66
CA SER A 20 5.27 14.97 19.05
C SER A 20 6.36 14.55 18.07
N LYS A 21 6.49 13.25 17.78
CA LYS A 21 7.50 12.73 16.86
C LYS A 21 7.35 13.23 15.43
N VAL A 22 6.14 13.33 14.93
CA VAL A 22 5.90 13.90 13.60
C VAL A 22 6.28 15.38 13.57
N ASN A 23 5.93 16.17 14.60
CA ASN A 23 6.28 17.59 14.68
C ASN A 23 7.80 17.80 14.74
N GLU A 24 8.55 16.97 15.44
CA GLU A 24 10.00 16.99 15.46
C GLU A 24 10.62 16.72 14.06
N ASN A 25 10.00 15.82 13.29
CA ASN A 25 10.48 15.39 11.99
C ASN A 25 9.96 16.24 10.81
N LEU A 26 8.83 16.92 10.98
CA LEU A 26 8.17 17.68 9.91
C LEU A 26 9.08 18.72 9.22
N PRO A 27 9.91 19.51 9.94
CA PRO A 27 10.82 20.43 9.28
C PRO A 27 11.81 19.75 8.34
N LYS A 28 12.28 18.55 8.69
CA LYS A 28 13.20 17.75 7.88
C LYS A 28 12.54 17.15 6.65
N TYR A 29 11.31 16.61 6.82
CA TYR A 29 10.62 15.86 5.77
C TYR A 29 9.41 16.59 5.18
N SER A 30 9.44 17.93 5.16
CA SER A 30 8.38 18.74 4.53
C SER A 30 8.47 18.81 3.00
N THR A 31 9.66 18.52 2.42
CA THR A 31 9.94 18.58 0.97
C THR A 31 10.59 17.32 0.43
N VAL A 32 11.00 16.41 1.30
CA VAL A 32 11.64 15.13 1.00
C VAL A 32 11.00 14.04 1.86
N PHE A 33 11.42 12.81 1.68
CA PHE A 33 10.89 11.66 2.42
C PHE A 33 11.95 11.02 3.30
N PRO A 34 11.56 10.37 4.41
CA PRO A 34 12.47 9.49 5.14
C PRO A 34 12.85 8.29 4.27
N THR A 35 14.09 7.83 4.39
CA THR A 35 14.54 6.57 3.77
C THR A 35 13.75 5.37 4.28
N SER A 36 13.67 4.29 3.50
CA SER A 36 12.97 3.05 3.86
C SER A 36 13.58 2.32 5.06
N SER A 37 14.82 2.62 5.40
CA SER A 37 15.53 2.07 6.56
C SER A 37 16.28 3.16 7.31
N SER A 38 16.46 2.98 8.62
CA SER A 38 17.26 3.87 9.47
C SER A 38 18.70 3.36 9.62
N GLU A 39 19.64 4.29 9.75
CA GLU A 39 21.01 4.04 10.19
C GLU A 39 21.20 4.68 11.57
N ASN A 40 21.65 3.91 12.55
CA ASN A 40 21.79 4.35 13.94
C ASN A 40 20.52 5.02 14.49
N LEU A 41 19.35 4.43 14.21
CA LEU A 41 18.00 4.92 14.60
C LEU A 41 17.62 6.27 13.97
N ILE A 42 18.32 6.73 12.94
CA ILE A 42 18.04 7.99 12.24
C ILE A 42 17.70 7.66 10.78
N TYR A 43 16.55 8.14 10.31
CA TYR A 43 16.20 8.06 8.90
C TYR A 43 16.92 9.15 8.10
N GLY A 44 17.48 8.78 6.96
CA GLY A 44 18.05 9.70 5.98
C GLY A 44 16.96 10.47 5.22
N GLU A 45 17.38 11.23 4.21
CA GLU A 45 16.48 11.97 3.30
C GLU A 45 16.55 11.34 1.91
N MET A 46 15.40 11.25 1.24
CA MET A 46 15.31 10.75 -0.14
C MET A 46 14.20 11.45 -0.92
N GLY A 47 14.32 11.42 -2.25
CA GLY A 47 13.25 11.86 -3.15
C GLY A 47 12.16 10.79 -3.30
N ASN A 48 11.09 11.12 -3.99
CA ASN A 48 9.96 10.22 -4.24
C ASN A 48 10.29 9.17 -5.33
N LYS A 49 10.94 8.08 -4.96
CA LYS A 49 11.45 7.06 -5.92
C LYS A 49 11.43 5.62 -5.40
N ASP A 50 11.18 5.40 -4.12
CA ASP A 50 11.12 4.09 -3.46
C ASP A 50 9.65 3.70 -3.16
N TRP A 51 9.40 2.73 -2.33
CA TRP A 51 8.06 2.22 -2.02
C TRP A 51 7.44 2.79 -0.73
N THR A 52 8.21 3.49 0.09
CA THR A 52 7.77 3.91 1.44
C THR A 52 7.20 5.32 1.53
N GLU A 53 7.31 6.14 0.49
CA GLU A 53 6.96 7.57 0.55
C GLU A 53 5.48 7.83 0.84
N GLY A 54 4.61 6.91 0.39
CA GLY A 54 3.17 6.97 0.70
C GLY A 54 2.87 6.94 2.19
N PHE A 55 3.65 6.21 2.99
CA PHE A 55 3.42 6.11 4.43
C PHE A 55 3.64 7.44 5.15
N TRP A 56 4.65 8.21 4.75
CA TRP A 56 4.87 9.53 5.34
C TRP A 56 3.71 10.48 5.04
N THR A 57 3.26 10.55 3.79
CA THR A 57 2.09 11.36 3.44
C THR A 57 0.82 10.88 4.13
N GLY A 58 0.63 9.55 4.25
CA GLY A 58 -0.49 8.95 5.00
C GLY A 58 -0.54 9.39 6.45
N ILE A 59 0.60 9.40 7.15
CA ILE A 59 0.70 9.90 8.53
C ILE A 59 0.33 11.38 8.61
N LEU A 60 0.83 12.21 7.68
CA LEU A 60 0.51 13.64 7.66
C LEU A 60 -0.97 13.89 7.36
N TRP A 61 -1.61 13.10 6.49
CA TRP A 61 -3.04 13.18 6.22
C TRP A 61 -3.87 12.87 7.46
N LEU A 62 -3.56 11.79 8.19
CA LEU A 62 -4.23 11.43 9.43
C LEU A 62 -4.11 12.54 10.48
N LEU A 63 -2.93 13.15 10.61
CA LEU A 63 -2.72 14.27 11.54
C LEU A 63 -3.43 15.54 11.10
N TYR A 64 -3.51 15.81 9.79
CA TYR A 64 -4.28 16.93 9.29
C TYR A 64 -5.78 16.76 9.55
N GLU A 65 -6.33 15.57 9.31
CA GLU A 65 -7.72 15.24 9.59
C GLU A 65 -8.07 15.38 11.09
N ASP A 66 -7.19 14.89 11.96
CA ASP A 66 -7.39 14.94 13.42
C ASP A 66 -7.23 16.35 14.01
N THR A 67 -6.33 17.18 13.46
CA THR A 67 -5.97 18.47 14.09
C THR A 67 -6.38 19.72 13.31
N ASN A 68 -6.60 19.57 12.00
CA ASN A 68 -6.79 20.65 11.03
C ASN A 68 -5.63 21.69 11.02
N GLU A 69 -4.43 21.30 11.44
CA GLU A 69 -3.27 22.19 11.50
C GLU A 69 -2.66 22.39 10.10
N LYS A 70 -2.62 23.65 9.64
CA LYS A 70 -2.16 24.04 8.29
C LYS A 70 -0.73 23.61 7.96
N LYS A 71 0.14 23.42 8.97
CA LYS A 71 1.52 22.97 8.74
C LYS A 71 1.60 21.62 8.04
N TYR A 72 0.70 20.67 8.39
CA TYR A 72 0.62 19.36 7.72
C TYR A 72 0.14 19.52 6.27
N LEU A 73 -0.91 20.30 6.04
CA LEU A 73 -1.42 20.56 4.70
C LEU A 73 -0.36 21.20 3.80
N SER A 74 0.40 22.18 4.31
CA SER A 74 1.46 22.86 3.54
C SER A 74 2.58 21.89 3.12
N ALA A 75 2.99 20.98 4.02
CA ALA A 75 3.95 19.94 3.67
C ALA A 75 3.37 18.96 2.64
N LEU A 76 2.12 18.52 2.83
CA LEU A 76 1.41 17.63 1.91
C LEU A 76 1.29 18.21 0.50
N GLU A 77 0.92 19.48 0.35
CA GLU A 77 0.83 20.17 -0.95
C GLU A 77 2.18 20.14 -1.70
N THR A 78 3.29 20.26 -0.98
CA THR A 78 4.63 20.16 -1.56
C THR A 78 4.97 18.73 -1.95
N LEU A 79 4.75 17.78 -1.05
CA LEU A 79 5.06 16.36 -1.27
C LEU A 79 4.20 15.77 -2.40
N LEU A 80 2.92 16.13 -2.51
CA LEU A 80 2.01 15.63 -3.56
C LEU A 80 2.45 16.02 -4.97
N ARG A 81 3.15 17.14 -5.17
CA ARG A 81 3.72 17.48 -6.47
C ARG A 81 4.74 16.45 -6.92
N THR A 82 5.48 15.87 -5.99
CA THR A 82 6.47 14.82 -6.32
C THR A 82 5.80 13.52 -6.78
N PHE A 83 4.57 13.21 -6.32
CA PHE A 83 3.79 12.06 -6.83
C PHE A 83 3.29 12.30 -8.26
N GLN A 84 2.94 13.54 -8.61
CA GLN A 84 2.66 13.90 -9.99
C GLN A 84 3.90 13.71 -10.86
N GLU A 85 5.03 14.28 -10.46
CA GLU A 85 6.31 14.15 -11.18
C GLU A 85 6.71 12.69 -11.38
N ARG A 86 6.49 11.86 -10.36
CA ARG A 86 6.76 10.42 -10.39
C ARG A 86 5.94 9.72 -11.49
N LEU A 87 4.64 10.04 -11.64
CA LEU A 87 3.81 9.53 -12.73
C LEU A 87 4.25 10.08 -14.09
N ASP A 88 4.50 11.38 -14.18
CA ASP A 88 4.84 12.05 -15.44
C ASP A 88 6.18 11.55 -16.00
N GLN A 89 7.14 11.24 -15.13
CA GLN A 89 8.48 10.76 -15.49
C GLN A 89 8.66 9.24 -15.38
N ASN A 90 7.61 8.51 -15.00
CA ASN A 90 7.63 7.05 -14.82
C ASN A 90 8.74 6.57 -13.84
N ILE A 91 8.92 7.26 -12.71
CA ILE A 91 9.98 6.95 -11.75
C ILE A 91 9.55 5.83 -10.80
N GLY A 92 10.26 4.68 -10.81
CA GLY A 92 10.06 3.58 -9.88
C GLY A 92 8.64 2.98 -9.88
N LEU A 93 7.97 2.95 -11.05
CA LEU A 93 6.59 2.45 -11.20
C LEU A 93 6.49 1.02 -11.75
N ASN A 94 7.62 0.28 -11.81
CA ASN A 94 7.61 -1.14 -12.18
C ASN A 94 7.33 -2.05 -10.98
N THR A 95 6.31 -1.71 -10.20
CA THR A 95 5.93 -2.39 -8.97
C THR A 95 4.42 -2.27 -8.73
N HIS A 96 3.85 -3.21 -7.97
CA HIS A 96 2.48 -3.09 -7.50
C HIS A 96 2.32 -2.08 -6.34
N ASP A 97 3.42 -1.65 -5.73
CA ASP A 97 3.43 -0.69 -4.62
C ASP A 97 2.80 0.67 -4.98
N ILE A 98 2.59 0.92 -6.28
CA ILE A 98 1.73 2.00 -6.78
C ILE A 98 0.41 2.05 -5.98
N GLY A 99 -0.13 0.89 -5.63
CA GLY A 99 -1.39 0.78 -4.89
C GLY A 99 -1.36 1.54 -3.58
N PHE A 100 -0.47 1.23 -2.66
CA PHE A 100 -0.41 1.94 -1.37
C PHE A 100 0.29 3.29 -1.46
N LEU A 101 1.25 3.48 -2.36
CA LEU A 101 1.85 4.79 -2.59
C LEU A 101 0.80 5.86 -2.87
N TYR A 102 -0.12 5.59 -3.80
CA TYR A 102 -1.14 6.56 -4.21
C TYR A 102 -2.41 6.52 -3.35
N SER A 103 -2.73 5.40 -2.70
CA SER A 103 -3.81 5.36 -1.70
C SER A 103 -3.52 6.28 -0.51
N LEU A 104 -2.28 6.25 -0.01
CA LEU A 104 -1.87 6.99 1.18
C LEU A 104 -1.43 8.44 0.87
N SER A 105 -1.32 8.81 -0.39
CA SER A 105 -0.93 10.16 -0.81
C SER A 105 -2.07 10.89 -1.51
N THR A 106 -2.23 10.71 -2.81
CA THR A 106 -3.17 11.49 -3.63
C THR A 106 -4.61 11.12 -3.35
N LEU A 107 -4.94 9.82 -3.22
CA LEU A 107 -6.31 9.39 -2.92
C LEU A 107 -6.77 9.87 -1.53
N ALA A 108 -5.91 9.75 -0.51
CA ALA A 108 -6.17 10.32 0.80
C ALA A 108 -6.41 11.83 0.71
N GLY A 109 -5.60 12.52 -0.08
CA GLY A 109 -5.75 13.95 -0.33
C GLY A 109 -7.12 14.31 -0.93
N TYR A 110 -7.56 13.59 -1.94
CA TYR A 110 -8.91 13.78 -2.49
C TYR A 110 -10.00 13.55 -1.46
N LYS A 111 -9.94 12.44 -0.72
CA LYS A 111 -10.98 12.09 0.26
C LYS A 111 -11.11 13.09 1.40
N ILE A 112 -10.00 13.68 1.85
CA ILE A 112 -10.01 14.66 2.95
C ILE A 112 -10.35 16.08 2.47
N THR A 113 -9.90 16.47 1.27
CA THR A 113 -9.98 17.86 0.83
C THR A 113 -10.92 18.11 -0.35
N GLY A 114 -11.36 17.05 -1.04
CA GLY A 114 -12.12 17.17 -2.30
C GLY A 114 -11.27 17.67 -3.48
N ASN A 115 -9.93 17.55 -3.41
CA ASN A 115 -9.04 18.05 -4.46
C ASN A 115 -9.13 17.16 -5.72
N GLU A 116 -9.80 17.64 -6.75
CA GLU A 116 -10.01 16.92 -8.02
C GLU A 116 -8.71 16.57 -8.76
N LYS A 117 -7.67 17.39 -8.62
CA LYS A 117 -6.36 17.05 -9.20
C LYS A 117 -5.72 15.84 -8.50
N ALA A 118 -5.92 15.70 -7.19
CA ALA A 118 -5.46 14.53 -6.45
C ALA A 118 -6.24 13.27 -6.87
N LEU A 119 -7.53 13.40 -7.18
CA LEU A 119 -8.31 12.29 -7.76
C LEU A 119 -7.79 11.90 -9.15
N GLU A 120 -7.56 12.86 -10.04
CA GLU A 120 -6.99 12.61 -11.36
C GLU A 120 -5.68 11.81 -11.27
N LEU A 121 -4.78 12.21 -10.37
CA LEU A 121 -3.52 11.48 -10.15
C LEU A 121 -3.75 10.07 -9.62
N SER A 122 -4.75 9.88 -8.76
CA SER A 122 -5.10 8.56 -8.22
C SER A 122 -5.68 7.63 -9.28
N VAL A 123 -6.49 8.16 -10.20
CA VAL A 123 -7.00 7.40 -11.36
C VAL A 123 -5.85 6.99 -12.28
N ARG A 124 -4.94 7.91 -12.61
CA ARG A 124 -3.74 7.62 -13.42
C ARG A 124 -2.86 6.54 -12.77
N ALA A 125 -2.72 6.59 -11.45
CA ALA A 125 -1.98 5.56 -10.70
C ALA A 125 -2.69 4.21 -10.73
N ALA A 126 -4.02 4.18 -10.64
CA ALA A 126 -4.80 2.96 -10.78
C ALA A 126 -4.67 2.36 -12.19
N ASP A 127 -4.74 3.18 -13.24
CA ASP A 127 -4.50 2.72 -14.63
C ASP A 127 -3.07 2.16 -14.77
N ARG A 128 -2.08 2.81 -14.19
CA ARG A 128 -0.69 2.31 -14.20
C ARG A 128 -0.54 0.99 -13.47
N LEU A 129 -1.27 0.80 -12.36
CA LEU A 129 -1.29 -0.48 -11.63
C LEU A 129 -1.97 -1.57 -12.46
N MET A 130 -3.05 -1.23 -13.20
CA MET A 130 -3.77 -2.16 -14.08
C MET A 130 -2.91 -2.67 -15.24
N GLU A 131 -1.89 -1.94 -15.70
CA GLU A 131 -0.95 -2.44 -16.70
C GLU A 131 -0.19 -3.70 -16.24
N ARG A 132 -0.15 -3.94 -14.93
CA ARG A 132 0.49 -5.11 -14.31
C ARG A 132 -0.47 -6.28 -14.08
N TYR A 133 -1.74 -6.11 -14.42
CA TYR A 133 -2.76 -7.15 -14.29
C TYR A 133 -2.71 -8.14 -15.44
N SER A 134 -2.65 -9.43 -15.12
CA SER A 134 -2.77 -10.53 -16.08
C SER A 134 -4.18 -11.11 -16.04
N GLU A 135 -4.91 -11.00 -17.13
CA GLU A 135 -6.27 -11.55 -17.28
C GLU A 135 -6.32 -13.06 -17.08
N LYS A 136 -5.33 -13.80 -17.61
CA LYS A 136 -5.31 -15.27 -17.52
C LYS A 136 -4.91 -15.76 -16.14
N ALA A 137 -3.87 -15.17 -15.55
CA ALA A 137 -3.42 -15.54 -14.22
C ALA A 137 -4.26 -14.90 -13.11
N GLN A 138 -5.05 -13.87 -13.44
CA GLN A 138 -5.88 -13.12 -12.51
C GLN A 138 -5.09 -12.52 -11.34
N ILE A 139 -3.88 -12.06 -11.61
CA ILE A 139 -2.99 -11.43 -10.64
C ILE A 139 -2.45 -10.09 -11.14
N ILE A 140 -2.07 -9.23 -10.21
CA ILE A 140 -1.25 -8.05 -10.44
C ILE A 140 0.19 -8.43 -10.10
N GLN A 141 1.09 -8.35 -11.08
CA GLN A 141 2.49 -8.70 -10.86
C GLN A 141 3.15 -7.73 -9.88
N ALA A 142 3.88 -8.25 -8.89
CA ALA A 142 4.48 -7.47 -7.81
C ALA A 142 5.52 -6.47 -8.35
N TRP A 143 6.72 -6.88 -8.64
CA TRP A 143 7.77 -6.02 -9.22
C TRP A 143 8.42 -6.68 -10.42
N GLY A 144 9.32 -5.95 -11.07
CA GLY A 144 10.13 -6.43 -12.16
C GLY A 144 9.50 -6.24 -13.52
N ASN A 145 10.24 -6.66 -14.55
CA ASN A 145 9.82 -6.56 -15.94
C ASN A 145 8.73 -7.58 -16.24
N LEU A 146 7.63 -7.12 -16.85
CA LEU A 146 6.50 -7.97 -17.25
C LEU A 146 6.87 -8.98 -18.36
N GLU A 147 7.91 -8.69 -19.13
CA GLU A 147 8.38 -9.53 -20.23
C GLU A 147 9.52 -10.48 -19.84
N ASP A 148 10.14 -10.30 -18.65
CA ASP A 148 11.21 -11.18 -18.19
C ASP A 148 10.64 -12.51 -17.69
N PRO A 149 10.96 -13.65 -18.32
CA PRO A 149 10.47 -14.97 -17.90
C PRO A 149 10.81 -15.36 -16.45
N LYS A 150 11.83 -14.76 -15.87
CA LYS A 150 12.24 -15.00 -14.47
C LYS A 150 11.44 -14.20 -13.45
N GLU A 151 10.82 -13.12 -13.88
CA GLU A 151 10.10 -12.18 -13.02
C GLU A 151 8.59 -12.21 -13.22
N LYS A 152 8.14 -12.52 -14.44
CA LYS A 152 6.71 -12.48 -14.77
C LYS A 152 5.89 -13.50 -13.97
N GLY A 153 4.67 -13.10 -13.63
CA GLY A 153 3.74 -13.93 -12.86
C GLY A 153 3.99 -13.96 -11.35
N ARG A 154 4.85 -13.07 -10.83
CA ARG A 154 5.16 -12.97 -9.40
C ARG A 154 4.05 -12.27 -8.63
N MET A 155 3.54 -12.92 -7.60
CA MET A 155 2.64 -12.39 -6.59
C MET A 155 3.31 -12.52 -5.22
N ILE A 156 3.23 -11.50 -4.34
CA ILE A 156 3.84 -11.54 -3.01
C ILE A 156 2.82 -11.24 -1.91
N ILE A 157 3.20 -11.51 -0.68
CA ILE A 157 2.31 -11.55 0.48
C ILE A 157 1.66 -10.20 0.83
N ASP A 158 2.30 -9.09 0.55
CA ASP A 158 1.79 -7.73 0.81
C ASP A 158 0.83 -7.20 -0.28
N CYS A 159 0.59 -7.98 -1.33
CA CYS A 159 -0.19 -7.58 -2.50
C CYS A 159 -1.57 -7.00 -2.16
N LEU A 160 -2.20 -7.46 -1.07
CA LEU A 160 -3.54 -7.03 -0.70
C LEU A 160 -3.62 -5.56 -0.26
N MET A 161 -2.53 -5.01 0.28
CA MET A 161 -2.45 -3.60 0.65
C MET A 161 -2.57 -2.67 -0.57
N ASN A 162 -2.16 -3.16 -1.74
CA ASN A 162 -2.18 -2.42 -3.00
C ASN A 162 -3.57 -2.33 -3.64
N LEU A 163 -4.48 -3.23 -3.27
CA LEU A 163 -5.81 -3.31 -3.86
C LEU A 163 -6.74 -2.18 -3.40
N SER A 164 -6.43 -1.50 -2.30
CA SER A 164 -7.22 -0.38 -1.79
C SER A 164 -7.38 0.74 -2.82
N LEU A 165 -6.35 1.03 -3.61
CA LEU A 165 -6.41 2.00 -4.70
C LEU A 165 -7.50 1.61 -5.71
N LEU A 166 -7.46 0.37 -6.19
CA LEU A 166 -8.38 -0.12 -7.22
C LEU A 166 -9.84 -0.14 -6.73
N TYR A 167 -10.09 -0.61 -5.50
CA TYR A 167 -11.44 -0.62 -4.92
C TYR A 167 -12.02 0.79 -4.83
N ASN A 168 -11.23 1.74 -4.29
CA ASN A 168 -11.69 3.12 -4.12
C ASN A 168 -11.91 3.82 -5.47
N ILE A 169 -11.00 3.65 -6.43
CA ILE A 169 -11.17 4.24 -7.76
C ILE A 169 -12.38 3.65 -8.48
N SER A 170 -12.63 2.34 -8.35
CA SER A 170 -13.84 1.73 -8.89
C SER A 170 -15.11 2.33 -8.28
N GLU A 171 -15.12 2.56 -6.98
CA GLU A 171 -16.28 3.15 -6.28
C GLU A 171 -16.53 4.59 -6.70
N ILE A 172 -15.47 5.41 -6.79
CA ILE A 172 -15.56 6.83 -7.13
C ILE A 172 -15.94 7.03 -8.61
N THR A 173 -15.35 6.25 -9.52
CA THR A 173 -15.54 6.42 -10.97
C THR A 173 -16.71 5.61 -11.54
N GLY A 174 -17.13 4.55 -10.84
CA GLY A 174 -18.10 3.57 -11.36
C GLY A 174 -17.49 2.53 -12.33
N GLU A 175 -16.19 2.61 -12.63
CA GLU A 175 -15.51 1.68 -13.54
C GLU A 175 -15.21 0.34 -12.84
N LYS A 176 -15.93 -0.71 -13.24
CA LYS A 176 -15.88 -2.03 -12.60
C LYS A 176 -14.55 -2.75 -12.81
N LYS A 177 -13.83 -2.45 -13.90
CA LYS A 177 -12.54 -3.10 -14.24
C LYS A 177 -11.55 -3.15 -13.07
N TYR A 178 -11.47 -2.08 -12.28
CA TYR A 178 -10.55 -1.99 -11.14
C TYR A 178 -10.94 -2.93 -10.01
N LYS A 179 -12.23 -2.93 -9.64
CA LYS A 179 -12.75 -3.83 -8.60
C LYS A 179 -12.63 -5.30 -9.01
N GLU A 180 -12.96 -5.63 -10.26
CA GLU A 180 -12.88 -6.99 -10.78
C GLU A 180 -11.44 -7.51 -10.73
N ALA A 181 -10.45 -6.72 -11.17
CA ALA A 181 -9.04 -7.09 -11.06
C ALA A 181 -8.59 -7.28 -9.61
N ALA A 182 -9.01 -6.39 -8.71
CA ALA A 182 -8.70 -6.48 -7.29
C ALA A 182 -9.31 -7.74 -6.65
N GLU A 183 -10.57 -8.06 -6.95
CA GLU A 183 -11.24 -9.27 -6.45
C GLU A 183 -10.61 -10.55 -6.97
N HIS A 184 -10.24 -10.58 -8.25
CA HIS A 184 -9.53 -11.70 -8.85
C HIS A 184 -8.19 -11.92 -8.16
N HIS A 185 -7.39 -10.86 -8.02
CA HIS A 185 -6.10 -10.94 -7.35
C HIS A 185 -6.21 -11.41 -5.90
N ALA A 186 -7.18 -10.87 -5.15
CA ALA A 186 -7.42 -11.28 -3.75
C ALA A 186 -7.77 -12.78 -3.64
N LYS A 187 -8.59 -13.31 -4.56
CA LYS A 187 -8.91 -14.75 -4.61
C LYS A 187 -7.68 -15.60 -4.92
N GLN A 188 -6.83 -15.17 -5.84
CA GLN A 188 -5.57 -15.87 -6.16
C GLN A 188 -4.59 -15.82 -4.98
N ALA A 189 -4.45 -14.67 -4.31
CA ALA A 189 -3.63 -14.54 -3.11
C ALA A 189 -4.11 -15.48 -2.00
N GLN A 190 -5.39 -15.52 -1.71
CA GLN A 190 -5.97 -16.42 -0.72
C GLN A 190 -5.71 -17.90 -1.08
N LYS A 191 -5.87 -18.26 -2.36
CA LYS A 191 -5.78 -19.65 -2.82
C LYS A 191 -4.35 -20.18 -2.82
N TYR A 192 -3.36 -19.35 -3.16
CA TYR A 192 -2.02 -19.81 -3.45
C TYR A 192 -0.95 -19.32 -2.48
N LEU A 193 -1.11 -18.13 -1.88
CA LEU A 193 -0.16 -17.64 -0.88
C LEU A 193 -0.39 -18.25 0.50
N VAL A 194 -1.63 -18.60 0.83
CA VAL A 194 -1.97 -19.20 2.14
C VAL A 194 -1.87 -20.72 2.04
N ARG A 195 -1.08 -21.33 2.94
CA ARG A 195 -0.94 -22.79 3.05
C ARG A 195 -2.09 -23.39 3.89
N GLU A 196 -2.22 -24.72 3.85
CA GLU A 196 -3.25 -25.45 4.60
C GLU A 196 -3.15 -25.25 6.13
N ASP A 197 -1.95 -25.03 6.65
CA ASP A 197 -1.70 -24.76 8.08
C ASP A 197 -1.82 -23.25 8.44
N TYR A 198 -2.35 -22.43 7.52
CA TYR A 198 -2.49 -20.97 7.64
C TYR A 198 -1.17 -20.18 7.71
N SER A 199 -0.02 -20.81 7.49
CA SER A 199 1.21 -20.08 7.17
C SER A 199 1.17 -19.59 5.73
N THR A 200 2.14 -18.75 5.31
CA THR A 200 2.14 -18.21 3.96
C THR A 200 3.46 -18.41 3.25
N TYR A 201 3.38 -18.46 1.93
CA TYR A 201 4.53 -18.17 1.10
C TYR A 201 4.79 -16.68 1.09
N HIS A 202 6.04 -16.27 1.00
CA HIS A 202 6.38 -14.87 0.70
C HIS A 202 6.01 -14.53 -0.75
N THR A 203 6.33 -15.41 -1.69
CA THR A 203 6.13 -15.24 -3.12
C THR A 203 5.45 -16.45 -3.71
N TYR A 204 4.53 -16.25 -4.65
CA TYR A 204 3.97 -17.28 -5.48
C TYR A 204 4.07 -16.90 -6.95
N TYR A 205 4.42 -17.84 -7.81
CA TYR A 205 4.54 -17.65 -9.25
C TYR A 205 3.38 -18.31 -9.98
N MET A 206 2.77 -17.54 -10.90
CA MET A 206 1.72 -17.98 -11.80
C MET A 206 2.23 -17.94 -13.23
N ASN A 207 1.78 -18.86 -14.07
CA ASN A 207 2.00 -18.78 -15.50
C ASN A 207 1.01 -17.74 -16.09
N VAL A 208 1.50 -16.60 -16.54
CA VAL A 208 0.65 -15.54 -17.08
C VAL A 208 0.07 -15.85 -18.46
N ASP A 209 0.62 -16.85 -19.14
CA ASP A 209 0.17 -17.26 -20.48
C ASP A 209 -0.95 -18.32 -20.42
N THR A 210 -0.97 -19.15 -19.35
CA THR A 210 -1.99 -20.20 -19.15
C THR A 210 -2.92 -19.94 -17.97
N GLY A 211 -2.49 -19.11 -17.00
CA GLY A 211 -3.21 -18.87 -15.73
C GLY A 211 -2.96 -19.94 -14.66
N GLU A 212 -2.09 -20.91 -14.92
CA GLU A 212 -1.83 -22.00 -13.99
C GLU A 212 -0.81 -21.64 -12.90
N PRO A 213 -0.94 -22.23 -11.69
CA PRO A 213 0.05 -22.06 -10.63
C PRO A 213 1.35 -22.76 -10.96
N ILE A 214 2.49 -22.16 -10.61
CA ILE A 214 3.82 -22.75 -10.82
C ILE A 214 4.39 -23.23 -9.48
N LYS A 215 4.64 -22.29 -8.55
CA LYS A 215 5.24 -22.62 -7.24
C LYS A 215 5.16 -21.47 -6.24
N GLY A 216 5.09 -21.82 -4.96
CA GLY A 216 5.35 -20.91 -3.85
C GLY A 216 6.80 -20.97 -3.39
N VAL A 217 7.37 -19.86 -2.96
CA VAL A 217 8.72 -19.76 -2.40
C VAL A 217 8.77 -18.74 -1.27
N THR A 218 9.80 -18.88 -0.41
CA THR A 218 10.09 -17.92 0.66
C THR A 218 11.37 -17.16 0.31
N ALA A 219 11.24 -15.88 -0.04
CA ALA A 219 12.32 -15.09 -0.63
C ALA A 219 13.50 -14.81 0.33
N GLN A 220 13.28 -14.86 1.64
CA GLN A 220 14.29 -14.57 2.66
C GLN A 220 15.20 -15.78 2.98
N GLY A 221 15.21 -16.79 2.15
CA GLY A 221 16.11 -17.93 2.29
C GLY A 221 15.65 -19.03 3.24
N TYR A 222 14.41 -19.02 3.69
CA TYR A 222 13.79 -20.13 4.38
C TYR A 222 13.42 -21.23 3.37
N SER A 223 13.42 -22.49 3.82
CA SER A 223 12.90 -23.58 2.99
C SER A 223 11.39 -23.43 2.78
N ASP A 224 10.85 -24.01 1.71
CA ASP A 224 9.40 -24.01 1.44
C ASP A 224 8.57 -24.63 2.58
N ASN A 225 9.21 -25.38 3.47
CA ASN A 225 8.64 -25.98 4.66
C ASN A 225 8.89 -25.15 5.93
N SER A 226 9.61 -24.02 5.83
CA SER A 226 9.86 -23.18 7.00
C SER A 226 8.62 -22.38 7.36
N HIS A 227 8.19 -22.55 8.58
CA HIS A 227 7.18 -21.73 9.23
C HIS A 227 7.86 -20.52 9.88
N GLY A 228 8.69 -19.81 9.11
CA GLY A 228 9.47 -18.66 9.60
C GLY A 228 8.58 -17.62 10.27
N ARG A 229 9.09 -16.96 11.32
CA ARG A 229 8.34 -15.93 12.04
C ARG A 229 7.92 -14.77 11.13
N GLU A 230 8.75 -14.49 10.13
CA GLU A 230 8.52 -13.40 9.18
C GLU A 230 7.37 -13.70 8.23
N ASP A 231 7.26 -14.94 7.73
CA ASP A 231 6.12 -15.35 6.90
C ASP A 231 4.80 -15.31 7.68
N ARG A 232 4.82 -15.64 8.96
CA ARG A 232 3.63 -15.58 9.81
C ARG A 232 3.21 -14.14 10.13
N HIS A 233 4.18 -13.23 10.31
CA HIS A 233 3.89 -11.82 10.58
C HIS A 233 3.36 -11.10 9.34
N GLY A 234 3.96 -11.32 8.18
CA GLY A 234 3.47 -10.79 6.92
C GLY A 234 2.04 -11.24 6.64
N ALA A 235 1.78 -12.54 6.70
CA ALA A 235 0.44 -13.11 6.48
C ALA A 235 -0.62 -12.58 7.43
N PHE A 236 -0.28 -12.43 8.71
CA PHE A 236 -1.23 -11.98 9.72
C PHE A 236 -1.60 -10.50 9.55
N MET A 237 -0.66 -9.70 9.10
CA MET A 237 -0.90 -8.29 8.73
C MET A 237 -1.73 -8.20 7.46
N ASP A 238 -1.41 -8.98 6.44
CA ASP A 238 -2.08 -8.90 5.14
C ASP A 238 -3.47 -9.51 5.13
N LEU A 239 -3.70 -10.64 5.80
CA LEU A 239 -5.03 -11.21 5.95
C LEU A 239 -5.94 -10.34 6.85
N ARG A 240 -5.41 -9.72 7.91
CA ARG A 240 -6.15 -8.69 8.63
C ARG A 240 -6.40 -7.47 7.77
N SER A 241 -5.45 -7.06 6.94
CA SER A 241 -5.64 -5.97 5.99
C SER A 241 -6.68 -6.32 4.93
N ALA A 242 -6.73 -7.56 4.42
CA ALA A 242 -7.76 -7.99 3.48
C ALA A 242 -9.16 -8.06 4.11
N VAL A 243 -9.26 -8.54 5.36
CA VAL A 243 -10.52 -8.54 6.14
C VAL A 243 -10.88 -7.12 6.58
N HIS A 244 -9.88 -6.29 6.91
CA HIS A 244 -10.08 -4.88 7.21
C HIS A 244 -10.33 -4.03 5.95
N ILE A 245 -9.76 -4.35 4.79
CA ILE A 245 -10.08 -3.65 3.54
C ILE A 245 -11.57 -3.79 3.23
N ARG A 246 -12.20 -4.93 3.46
CA ARG A 246 -13.66 -5.05 3.45
C ARG A 246 -14.34 -4.27 4.60
N GLY A 247 -13.73 -4.21 5.78
CA GLY A 247 -14.18 -3.43 6.94
C GLY A 247 -13.81 -1.95 6.82
N PHE A 248 -12.66 -1.59 6.24
CA PHE A 248 -12.24 -0.21 5.95
C PHE A 248 -13.09 0.46 4.86
N LEU A 249 -13.63 -0.32 3.92
CA LEU A 249 -14.62 0.15 2.95
C LEU A 249 -16.01 0.35 3.60
N HIS A 250 -16.29 -0.30 4.75
CA HIS A 250 -17.58 -0.23 5.46
C HIS A 250 -17.55 0.48 6.81
N VAL A 251 -16.39 0.71 7.40
CA VAL A 251 -16.21 1.42 8.68
C VAL A 251 -15.21 2.55 8.43
N GLY A 252 -15.75 3.65 7.90
CA GLY A 252 -15.30 5.02 7.97
C GLY A 252 -13.98 5.35 8.69
N PHE A 253 -12.85 5.01 8.05
CA PHE A 253 -11.70 5.88 8.17
C PHE A 253 -11.76 7.02 7.16
N TRP A 254 -12.76 6.96 6.26
CA TRP A 254 -13.02 7.94 5.23
C TRP A 254 -14.53 8.01 4.94
N ASN A 255 -15.35 8.40 5.94
CA ASN A 255 -16.71 8.87 5.72
C ASN A 255 -16.69 10.35 5.35
#